data_e514dbfa7e6e33b834926523f6801d38
#
_entry.id   e514dbfa7e6e33b834926523f6801d38
#
_cell.length_a   1.000
_cell.length_b   1.000
_cell.length_c   1.000
_cell.angle_alpha   90.00
_cell.angle_beta   90.00
_cell.angle_gamma   90.00
#
_symmetry.space_group_name_H-M   'P 1'
#
loop_
_entity.id
_entity.type
_entity.pdbx_description
1 polymer ?
#
loop_
_entity_poly.entity_id
_entity_poly.type
_entity_poly.pdbx_seq_one_letter_code
_entity_poly.pdbx_strand_id
1 'polypeptide(L)'
;MNYLFFDIECANCYNGKGKIYSFGYLICDHNFKIKTPPCDILINPDCKFDPYVKKNILAYPKEVIKASPKFNEAYEEIKQLMTAKNTICFGYGIDNDLHFLADDCKRYSLEKIQARVYDVQKLIALALDRPARKLVIEYTELVGEEEKGTHKSDVDALRTMLVAKSIFVKDNKPIHKYFKD
;
A
#
# COMPACT_ATOMS: atom_id res chain seq x y z
N MET A 1 2.40 19.56 -2.71
CA MET A 1 2.80 18.28 -2.10
C MET A 1 1.76 17.24 -2.48
N ASN A 2 2.19 16.06 -2.87
CA ASN A 2 1.32 14.92 -3.19
C ASN A 2 1.49 13.84 -2.13
N TYR A 3 0.42 13.14 -1.85
CA TYR A 3 0.41 11.95 -1.01
C TYR A 3 0.07 10.74 -1.88
N LEU A 4 0.97 9.77 -1.92
CA LEU A 4 0.76 8.49 -2.56
C LEU A 4 0.43 7.48 -1.46
N PHE A 5 -0.78 6.94 -1.49
CA PHE A 5 -1.17 5.83 -0.62
C PHE A 5 -1.00 4.53 -1.39
N PHE A 6 -0.41 3.52 -0.78
CA PHE A 6 -0.16 2.24 -1.42
C PHE A 6 -0.35 1.06 -0.48
N ASP A 7 -0.55 -0.10 -1.08
CA ASP A 7 -0.61 -1.41 -0.44
C ASP A 7 -0.04 -2.47 -1.39
N ILE A 8 0.46 -3.58 -0.86
CA ILE A 8 1.13 -4.62 -1.65
C ILE A 8 0.56 -5.98 -1.31
N GLU A 9 0.21 -6.75 -2.35
CA GLU A 9 -0.18 -8.14 -2.21
C GLU A 9 0.86 -9.08 -2.80
N CYS A 10 1.16 -10.14 -2.05
CA CYS A 10 2.15 -11.16 -2.45
C CYS A 10 1.52 -12.50 -2.79
N ALA A 11 2.06 -13.17 -3.80
CA ALA A 11 1.64 -14.50 -4.21
C ALA A 11 1.97 -15.58 -3.16
N ASN A 12 3.02 -15.36 -2.40
CA ASN A 12 3.46 -16.19 -1.28
C ASN A 12 4.33 -15.39 -0.32
N CYS A 13 4.52 -15.92 0.88
CA CYS A 13 5.47 -15.37 1.85
C CYS A 13 6.15 -16.56 2.58
N TYR A 14 7.22 -17.07 2.00
CA TYR A 14 8.00 -18.14 2.62
C TYR A 14 9.24 -17.58 3.31
N ASN A 15 9.41 -17.88 4.59
CA ASN A 15 10.53 -17.39 5.40
C ASN A 15 10.71 -15.86 5.35
N GLY A 16 9.60 -15.12 5.37
CA GLY A 16 9.59 -13.65 5.30
C GLY A 16 9.91 -13.08 3.92
N LYS A 17 10.01 -13.90 2.88
CA LYS A 17 10.28 -13.47 1.49
C LYS A 17 9.02 -13.61 0.65
N GLY A 18 8.43 -12.47 0.27
CA GLY A 18 7.29 -12.42 -0.61
C GLY A 18 7.67 -12.23 -2.08
N LYS A 19 6.77 -12.59 -2.98
CA LYS A 19 6.81 -12.22 -4.39
C LYS A 19 5.56 -11.43 -4.72
N ILE A 20 5.74 -10.17 -5.09
CA ILE A 20 4.66 -9.22 -5.33
C ILE A 20 3.87 -9.63 -6.56
N TYR A 21 2.52 -9.62 -6.46
CA TYR A 21 1.65 -9.78 -7.61
C TYR A 21 0.76 -8.55 -7.87
N SER A 22 0.63 -7.64 -6.88
CA SER A 22 -0.13 -6.40 -7.04
C SER A 22 0.51 -5.30 -6.20
N PHE A 23 0.63 -4.10 -6.80
CA PHE A 23 0.98 -2.85 -6.14
C PHE A 23 -0.19 -1.89 -6.37
N GLY A 24 -1.05 -1.78 -5.36
CA GLY A 24 -2.20 -0.89 -5.39
C GLY A 24 -1.82 0.50 -4.92
N TYR A 25 -2.32 1.54 -5.57
CA TYR A 25 -2.04 2.91 -5.16
C TYR A 25 -3.14 3.89 -5.56
N LEU A 26 -3.12 5.04 -4.93
CA LEU A 26 -3.79 6.26 -5.36
C LEU A 26 -2.91 7.47 -5.04
N ILE A 27 -3.17 8.59 -5.71
CA ILE A 27 -2.49 9.86 -5.41
C ILE A 27 -3.53 10.92 -5.07
N CYS A 28 -3.31 11.64 -3.97
CA CYS A 28 -4.09 12.80 -3.59
C CYS A 28 -3.19 14.00 -3.27
N ASP A 29 -3.78 15.18 -3.13
CA ASP A 29 -3.08 16.35 -2.61
C ASP A 29 -3.05 16.35 -1.07
N HIS A 30 -2.41 17.35 -0.48
CA HIS A 30 -2.29 17.51 0.98
C HIS A 30 -3.63 17.74 1.70
N ASN A 31 -4.72 18.02 0.96
CA ASN A 31 -6.09 18.11 1.46
C ASN A 31 -6.88 16.81 1.22
N PHE A 32 -6.20 15.73 0.82
CA PHE A 32 -6.80 14.43 0.47
C PHE A 32 -7.79 14.49 -0.69
N LYS A 33 -7.65 15.47 -1.59
CA LYS A 33 -8.40 15.48 -2.86
C LYS A 33 -7.70 14.57 -3.85
N ILE A 34 -8.39 13.52 -4.29
CA ILE A 34 -7.87 12.51 -5.21
C ILE A 34 -7.49 13.15 -6.55
N LYS A 35 -6.28 12.89 -7.01
CA LYS A 35 -5.71 13.28 -8.32
C LYS A 35 -5.60 12.09 -9.26
N THR A 36 -5.14 10.96 -8.73
CA THR A 36 -5.13 9.66 -9.42
C THR A 36 -6.03 8.73 -8.64
N PRO A 37 -7.08 8.17 -9.26
CA PRO A 37 -7.99 7.25 -8.59
C PRO A 37 -7.26 5.96 -8.18
N PRO A 38 -7.84 5.15 -7.27
CA PRO A 38 -7.29 3.85 -6.93
C PRO A 38 -7.08 2.98 -8.16
N CYS A 39 -5.91 2.40 -8.29
CA CYS A 39 -5.54 1.48 -9.36
C CYS A 39 -4.43 0.53 -8.92
N ASP A 40 -4.33 -0.61 -9.60
CA ASP A 40 -3.32 -1.63 -9.35
C ASP A 40 -2.35 -1.76 -10.52
N ILE A 41 -1.06 -1.82 -10.23
CA ILE A 41 -0.04 -2.36 -11.12
C ILE A 41 0.02 -3.87 -10.84
N LEU A 42 -0.51 -4.67 -11.77
CA LEU A 42 -0.44 -6.13 -11.66
C LEU A 42 0.92 -6.63 -12.13
N ILE A 43 1.47 -7.58 -11.39
CA ILE A 43 2.81 -8.10 -11.57
C ILE A 43 2.76 -9.62 -11.64
N ASN A 44 3.39 -10.19 -12.66
CA ASN A 44 3.60 -11.63 -12.71
C ASN A 44 4.70 -12.04 -11.72
N PRO A 45 4.38 -12.70 -10.59
CA PRO A 45 5.36 -13.07 -9.58
C PRO A 45 6.26 -14.24 -10.02
N ASP A 46 5.98 -14.84 -11.18
CA ASP A 46 6.68 -16.02 -11.74
C ASP A 46 6.88 -17.13 -10.69
N CYS A 47 5.80 -17.46 -9.98
CA CYS A 47 5.81 -18.49 -8.95
C CYS A 47 4.43 -19.13 -8.75
N LYS A 48 4.39 -20.18 -7.94
CA LYS A 48 3.13 -20.75 -7.44
C LYS A 48 2.58 -19.89 -6.32
N PHE A 49 1.27 -19.61 -6.38
CA PHE A 49 0.57 -18.97 -5.29
C PHE A 49 0.44 -19.93 -4.09
N ASP A 50 0.65 -19.39 -2.92
CA ASP A 50 0.34 -20.07 -1.66
C ASP A 50 -1.14 -20.50 -1.66
N PRO A 51 -1.51 -21.70 -1.18
CA PRO A 51 -2.90 -22.14 -1.11
C PRO A 51 -3.82 -21.20 -0.35
N TYR A 52 -3.34 -20.61 0.75
CA TYR A 52 -4.11 -19.65 1.54
C TYR A 52 -4.35 -18.36 0.75
N VAL A 53 -3.30 -17.80 0.12
CA VAL A 53 -3.41 -16.60 -0.73
C VAL A 53 -4.37 -16.86 -1.88
N LYS A 54 -4.24 -18.00 -2.54
CA LYS A 54 -5.14 -18.40 -3.64
C LYS A 54 -6.61 -18.45 -3.24
N LYS A 55 -6.88 -18.94 -2.02
CA LYS A 55 -8.26 -19.14 -1.54
C LYS A 55 -8.89 -17.88 -0.96
N ASN A 56 -8.10 -17.06 -0.26
CA ASN A 56 -8.62 -16.02 0.62
C ASN A 56 -8.24 -14.59 0.23
N ILE A 57 -7.18 -14.41 -0.56
CA ILE A 57 -6.58 -13.08 -0.81
C ILE A 57 -6.60 -12.72 -2.28
N LEU A 58 -6.45 -13.70 -3.18
CA LEU A 58 -6.28 -13.46 -4.62
C LEU A 58 -7.48 -12.75 -5.24
N ALA A 59 -7.33 -11.47 -5.52
CA ALA A 59 -8.39 -10.61 -6.03
C ALA A 59 -8.57 -10.64 -7.56
N TYR A 60 -7.60 -11.20 -8.29
CA TYR A 60 -7.57 -11.22 -9.74
C TYR A 60 -7.49 -12.65 -10.31
N PRO A 61 -8.04 -12.91 -11.50
CA PRO A 61 -7.84 -14.17 -12.19
C PRO A 61 -6.34 -14.43 -12.41
N LYS A 62 -5.91 -15.67 -12.19
CA LYS A 62 -4.49 -16.03 -12.32
C LYS A 62 -3.93 -15.80 -13.72
N GLU A 63 -4.78 -15.98 -14.71
CA GLU A 63 -4.44 -15.78 -16.12
C GLU A 63 -4.07 -14.32 -16.39
N VAL A 64 -4.80 -13.38 -15.77
CA VAL A 64 -4.51 -11.95 -15.85
C VAL A 64 -3.15 -11.63 -15.21
N ILE A 65 -2.91 -12.16 -13.99
CA ILE A 65 -1.64 -11.95 -13.30
C ILE A 65 -0.47 -12.56 -14.09
N LYS A 66 -0.65 -13.76 -14.64
CA LYS A 66 0.39 -14.40 -15.45
C LYS A 66 0.72 -13.67 -16.75
N ALA A 67 -0.27 -12.95 -17.32
CA ALA A 67 -0.11 -12.15 -18.51
C ALA A 67 0.47 -10.76 -18.21
N SER A 68 0.55 -10.36 -16.93
CA SER A 68 1.11 -9.08 -16.51
C SER A 68 2.64 -9.04 -16.61
N PRO A 69 3.25 -7.85 -16.65
CA PRO A 69 4.71 -7.70 -16.62
C PRO A 69 5.33 -8.34 -15.37
N LYS A 70 6.57 -8.76 -15.44
CA LYS A 70 7.34 -9.15 -14.25
C LYS A 70 7.77 -7.90 -13.48
N PHE A 71 8.22 -8.08 -12.24
CA PHE A 71 8.58 -6.96 -11.36
C PHE A 71 9.67 -6.05 -11.97
N ASN A 72 10.67 -6.61 -12.63
CA ASN A 72 11.71 -5.82 -13.29
C ASN A 72 11.19 -4.94 -14.44
N GLU A 73 10.08 -5.30 -15.07
CA GLU A 73 9.43 -4.51 -16.13
C GLU A 73 8.52 -3.43 -15.52
N ALA A 74 7.88 -3.70 -14.37
CA ALA A 74 7.05 -2.74 -13.64
C ALA A 74 7.86 -1.80 -12.71
N TYR A 75 9.12 -2.13 -12.44
CA TYR A 75 9.97 -1.45 -11.46
C TYR A 75 10.10 0.06 -11.68
N GLU A 76 10.38 0.48 -12.90
CA GLU A 76 10.58 1.91 -13.19
C GLU A 76 9.31 2.72 -12.95
N GLU A 77 8.13 2.18 -13.25
CA GLU A 77 6.85 2.82 -12.97
C GLU A 77 6.65 2.97 -11.45
N ILE A 78 6.83 1.90 -10.68
CA ILE A 78 6.71 1.92 -9.21
C ILE A 78 7.73 2.90 -8.61
N LYS A 79 8.99 2.85 -9.05
CA LYS A 79 10.05 3.75 -8.59
C LYS A 79 9.69 5.22 -8.85
N GLN A 80 9.24 5.55 -10.06
CA GLN A 80 8.83 6.91 -10.42
C GLN A 80 7.66 7.40 -9.58
N LEU A 81 6.64 6.57 -9.33
CA LEU A 81 5.51 6.89 -8.47
C LEU A 81 5.98 7.22 -7.05
N MET A 82 6.79 6.34 -6.45
CA MET A 82 7.22 6.48 -5.06
C MET A 82 8.26 7.57 -4.83
N THR A 83 9.09 7.88 -5.83
CA THR A 83 10.19 8.85 -5.71
C THR A 83 9.90 10.18 -6.40
N ALA A 84 8.70 10.40 -6.92
CA ALA A 84 8.32 11.62 -7.59
C ALA A 84 8.55 12.85 -6.69
N LYS A 85 9.05 13.95 -7.30
CA LYS A 85 9.32 15.19 -6.58
C LYS A 85 8.08 15.68 -5.82
N ASN A 86 8.28 16.08 -4.57
CA ASN A 86 7.21 16.54 -3.66
C ASN A 86 6.14 15.46 -3.35
N THR A 87 6.50 14.18 -3.43
CA THR A 87 5.63 13.08 -3.04
C THR A 87 6.08 12.48 -1.71
N ILE A 88 5.09 12.19 -0.86
CA ILE A 88 5.24 11.41 0.36
C ILE A 88 4.36 10.18 0.22
N CYS A 89 4.94 9.02 0.51
CA CYS A 89 4.25 7.74 0.43
C CYS A 89 3.67 7.35 1.79
N PHE A 90 2.52 6.71 1.78
CA PHE A 90 1.80 6.22 2.95
C PHE A 90 1.28 4.81 2.69
N GLY A 91 1.39 3.95 3.68
CA GLY A 91 0.71 2.66 3.69
C GLY A 91 0.30 2.30 5.12
N TYR A 92 -0.30 1.15 5.33
CA TYR A 92 -0.83 0.72 6.62
C TYR A 92 -0.13 -0.54 7.11
N GLY A 93 0.67 -0.43 8.19
CA GLY A 93 1.48 -1.55 8.69
C GLY A 93 2.57 -2.00 7.71
N ILE A 94 3.22 -1.05 7.09
CA ILE A 94 4.04 -1.14 5.86
C ILE A 94 5.37 -1.89 6.00
N ASP A 95 5.73 -2.36 7.17
CA ASP A 95 7.04 -2.99 7.37
C ASP A 95 7.24 -4.20 6.44
N ASN A 96 6.17 -4.99 6.21
CA ASN A 96 6.18 -6.10 5.26
C ASN A 96 6.25 -5.64 3.80
N ASP A 97 5.48 -4.62 3.43
CA ASP A 97 5.43 -4.10 2.05
C ASP A 97 6.80 -3.59 1.60
N LEU A 98 7.46 -2.82 2.45
CA LEU A 98 8.82 -2.33 2.19
C LEU A 98 9.84 -3.46 2.11
N HIS A 99 9.65 -4.52 2.90
CA HIS A 99 10.49 -5.70 2.85
C HIS A 99 10.30 -6.46 1.53
N PHE A 100 9.07 -6.68 1.10
CA PHE A 100 8.75 -7.35 -0.17
C PHE A 100 9.26 -6.56 -1.37
N LEU A 101 9.13 -5.23 -1.37
CA LEU A 101 9.73 -4.38 -2.40
C LEU A 101 11.25 -4.52 -2.45
N ALA A 102 11.91 -4.53 -1.30
CA ALA A 102 13.36 -4.71 -1.23
C ALA A 102 13.80 -6.11 -1.70
N ASP A 103 13.03 -7.15 -1.38
CA ASP A 103 13.30 -8.53 -1.82
C ASP A 103 13.16 -8.68 -3.34
N ASP A 104 12.12 -8.09 -3.94
CA ASP A 104 11.95 -8.14 -5.38
C ASP A 104 13.01 -7.29 -6.09
N CYS A 105 13.37 -6.11 -5.59
CA CYS A 105 14.52 -5.35 -6.11
C CYS A 105 15.80 -6.21 -6.10
N LYS A 106 16.10 -6.86 -4.97
CA LYS A 106 17.28 -7.73 -4.84
C LYS A 106 17.24 -8.93 -5.79
N ARG A 107 16.06 -9.56 -5.94
CA ARG A 107 15.86 -10.73 -6.81
C ARG A 107 16.19 -10.45 -8.27
N TYR A 108 15.87 -9.23 -8.72
CA TYR A 108 16.12 -8.79 -10.09
C TYR A 108 17.39 -7.92 -10.23
N SER A 109 18.24 -7.87 -9.20
CA SER A 109 19.48 -7.05 -9.19
C SER A 109 19.23 -5.57 -9.49
N LEU A 110 18.11 -5.05 -9.00
CA LEU A 110 17.70 -3.64 -9.12
C LEU A 110 18.08 -2.86 -7.85
N GLU A 111 18.21 -1.54 -8.00
CA GLU A 111 18.42 -0.67 -6.85
C GLU A 111 17.20 -0.67 -5.92
N LYS A 112 17.45 -0.60 -4.60
CA LYS A 112 16.37 -0.41 -3.63
C LYS A 112 15.69 0.94 -3.87
N ILE A 113 14.35 0.96 -3.90
CA ILE A 113 13.57 2.19 -4.03
C ILE A 113 13.74 3.03 -2.74
N GLN A 114 14.29 4.23 -2.90
CA GLN A 114 14.52 5.19 -1.83
C GLN A 114 13.38 6.21 -1.82
N ALA A 115 12.33 5.96 -1.06
CA ALA A 115 11.17 6.83 -0.97
C ALA A 115 10.97 7.35 0.46
N ARG A 116 10.34 8.51 0.60
CA ARG A 116 9.89 9.02 1.89
C ARG A 116 8.57 8.37 2.24
N VAL A 117 8.56 7.43 3.17
CA VAL A 117 7.40 6.59 3.49
C VAL A 117 7.02 6.74 4.97
N TYR A 118 5.72 6.87 5.24
CA TYR A 118 5.15 6.88 6.59
C TYR A 118 4.09 5.79 6.76
N ASP A 119 4.08 5.17 7.93
CA ASP A 119 3.10 4.17 8.32
C ASP A 119 1.88 4.83 8.95
N VAL A 120 0.74 4.79 8.26
CA VAL A 120 -0.53 5.35 8.74
C VAL A 120 -0.97 4.67 10.04
N GLN A 121 -0.71 3.38 10.22
CA GLN A 121 -1.00 2.68 11.47
C GLN A 121 -0.28 3.33 12.67
N LYS A 122 1.00 3.66 12.50
CA LYS A 122 1.80 4.33 13.53
C LYS A 122 1.33 5.78 13.75
N LEU A 123 0.99 6.50 12.66
CA LEU A 123 0.47 7.86 12.75
C LEU A 123 -0.88 7.95 13.48
N ILE A 124 -1.78 6.99 13.23
CA ILE A 124 -3.07 6.90 13.92
C ILE A 124 -2.88 6.62 15.40
N ALA A 125 -1.98 5.70 15.76
CA ALA A 125 -1.69 5.40 17.15
C ALA A 125 -1.22 6.64 17.92
N LEU A 126 -0.35 7.45 17.30
CA LEU A 126 0.10 8.72 17.87
C LEU A 126 -1.01 9.77 17.96
N ALA A 127 -1.85 9.88 16.93
CA ALA A 127 -2.91 10.90 16.87
C ALA A 127 -4.07 10.63 17.83
N LEU A 128 -4.38 9.36 18.08
CA LEU A 128 -5.48 8.92 18.95
C LEU A 128 -5.03 8.49 20.35
N ASP A 129 -3.74 8.51 20.63
CA ASP A 129 -3.14 8.06 21.91
C ASP A 129 -3.62 6.65 22.32
N ARG A 130 -3.67 5.74 21.36
CA ARG A 130 -4.04 4.32 21.55
C ARG A 130 -3.37 3.43 20.51
N PRO A 131 -3.19 2.12 20.78
CA PRO A 131 -2.74 1.19 19.74
C PRO A 131 -3.69 1.20 18.54
N ALA A 132 -3.12 1.27 17.34
CA ALA A 132 -3.91 1.10 16.13
C ALA A 132 -4.19 -0.39 15.88
N ARG A 133 -5.37 -0.66 15.34
CA ARG A 133 -5.87 -2.00 15.04
C ARG A 133 -5.66 -2.35 13.56
N LYS A 134 -6.25 -3.45 13.10
CA LYS A 134 -6.26 -3.80 11.67
C LYS A 134 -6.98 -2.73 10.85
N LEU A 135 -6.53 -2.50 9.62
CA LEU A 135 -7.08 -1.48 8.72
C LEU A 135 -8.61 -1.54 8.60
N VAL A 136 -9.18 -2.74 8.40
CA VAL A 136 -10.62 -2.92 8.28
C VAL A 136 -11.39 -2.45 9.52
N ILE A 137 -10.83 -2.63 10.71
CA ILE A 137 -11.46 -2.20 11.98
C ILE A 137 -11.40 -0.68 12.11
N GLU A 138 -10.23 -0.08 11.83
CA GLU A 138 -10.09 1.38 11.85
C GLU A 138 -10.98 2.04 10.78
N TYR A 139 -11.07 1.44 9.61
CA TYR A 139 -11.93 1.92 8.54
C TYR A 139 -13.41 1.92 8.97
N THR A 140 -13.93 0.81 9.48
CA THR A 140 -15.33 0.70 9.95
C THR A 140 -15.64 1.73 11.04
N GLU A 141 -14.73 1.92 12.00
CA GLU A 141 -14.99 2.84 13.12
C GLU A 141 -14.84 4.31 12.74
N LEU A 142 -13.82 4.66 11.98
CA LEU A 142 -13.47 6.05 11.71
C LEU A 142 -14.15 6.62 10.45
N VAL A 143 -14.43 5.78 9.47
CA VAL A 143 -15.09 6.17 8.22
C VAL A 143 -16.58 5.87 8.26
N GLY A 144 -17.00 4.81 8.95
CA GLY A 144 -18.41 4.47 9.19
C GLY A 144 -19.03 3.60 8.11
N GLU A 145 -18.22 2.94 7.28
CA GLU A 145 -18.69 2.02 6.25
C GLU A 145 -18.29 0.59 6.61
N GLU A 146 -19.27 -0.33 6.60
CA GLU A 146 -19.02 -1.76 6.73
C GLU A 146 -18.62 -2.32 5.36
N GLU A 147 -17.40 -2.81 5.21
CA GLU A 147 -17.00 -3.53 4.02
C GLU A 147 -16.65 -4.99 4.30
N LYS A 148 -17.19 -5.88 3.48
CA LYS A 148 -16.78 -7.29 3.44
C LYS A 148 -15.36 -7.33 2.85
N GLY A 149 -14.39 -7.79 3.66
CA GLY A 149 -12.98 -7.76 3.33
C GLY A 149 -12.63 -8.36 1.97
N THR A 150 -12.37 -7.51 1.02
CA THR A 150 -11.66 -7.86 -0.20
C THR A 150 -10.21 -7.43 0.00
N HIS A 151 -9.29 -8.38 -0.02
CA HIS A 151 -7.85 -8.11 -0.02
C HIS A 151 -7.45 -7.68 -1.44
N LYS A 152 -7.67 -6.41 -1.75
CA LYS A 152 -7.33 -5.82 -3.05
C LYS A 152 -6.52 -4.57 -2.78
N SER A 153 -5.29 -4.54 -3.26
CA SER A 153 -4.30 -3.52 -2.89
C SER A 153 -4.75 -2.08 -3.22
N ASP A 154 -5.43 -1.83 -4.34
CA ASP A 154 -5.98 -0.50 -4.64
C ASP A 154 -7.09 -0.08 -3.66
N VAL A 155 -7.92 -1.04 -3.22
CA VAL A 155 -8.98 -0.81 -2.23
C VAL A 155 -8.39 -0.55 -0.85
N ASP A 156 -7.36 -1.31 -0.44
CA ASP A 156 -6.72 -1.11 0.87
C ASP A 156 -5.87 0.17 0.90
N ALA A 157 -5.28 0.58 -0.23
CA ALA A 157 -4.70 1.91 -0.39
C ALA A 157 -5.74 3.04 -0.22
N LEU A 158 -6.96 2.88 -0.81
CA LEU A 158 -8.06 3.84 -0.63
C LEU A 158 -8.56 3.89 0.81
N ARG A 159 -8.76 2.75 1.45
CA ARG A 159 -9.14 2.65 2.88
C ARG A 159 -8.13 3.35 3.77
N THR A 160 -6.84 3.13 3.52
CA THR A 160 -5.74 3.78 4.24
C THR A 160 -5.83 5.30 4.12
N MET A 161 -6.08 5.82 2.91
CA MET A 161 -6.28 7.24 2.67
C MET A 161 -7.51 7.78 3.41
N LEU A 162 -8.64 7.09 3.36
CA LEU A 162 -9.89 7.53 4.00
C LEU A 162 -9.77 7.54 5.54
N VAL A 163 -9.13 6.54 6.13
CA VAL A 163 -8.82 6.51 7.56
C VAL A 163 -7.89 7.67 7.95
N ALA A 164 -6.82 7.91 7.20
CA ALA A 164 -5.95 9.05 7.43
C ALA A 164 -6.72 10.38 7.31
N LYS A 165 -7.55 10.54 6.29
CA LYS A 165 -8.37 11.73 6.07
C LYS A 165 -9.34 11.98 7.23
N SER A 166 -10.00 10.93 7.75
CA SER A 166 -10.97 11.06 8.85
C SER A 166 -10.33 11.63 10.12
N ILE A 167 -9.06 11.34 10.38
CA ILE A 167 -8.34 11.83 11.55
C ILE A 167 -7.69 13.18 11.29
N PHE A 168 -6.93 13.28 10.20
CA PHE A 168 -6.06 14.44 9.97
C PHE A 168 -6.77 15.65 9.37
N VAL A 169 -7.90 15.45 8.71
CA VAL A 169 -8.73 16.54 8.19
C VAL A 169 -9.96 16.76 9.07
N LYS A 170 -10.76 15.71 9.28
CA LYS A 170 -12.02 15.81 10.03
C LYS A 170 -11.81 16.23 11.48
N ASP A 171 -10.82 15.67 12.15
CA ASP A 171 -10.48 16.00 13.53
C ASP A 171 -9.50 17.17 13.66
N ASN A 172 -9.21 17.86 12.55
CA ASN A 172 -8.29 18.99 12.49
C ASN A 172 -6.91 18.70 13.13
N LYS A 173 -6.41 17.50 12.91
CA LYS A 173 -5.09 17.04 13.37
C LYS A 173 -4.11 17.08 12.18
N PRO A 174 -3.29 18.13 12.01
CA PRO A 174 -2.46 18.25 10.81
C PRO A 174 -1.41 17.14 10.75
N ILE A 175 -1.52 16.26 9.73
CA ILE A 175 -0.64 15.10 9.54
C ILE A 175 0.84 15.48 9.49
N HIS A 176 1.19 16.65 8.96
CA HIS A 176 2.56 17.13 8.86
C HIS A 176 3.27 17.30 10.21
N LYS A 177 2.54 17.47 11.32
CA LYS A 177 3.13 17.52 12.67
C LYS A 177 3.75 16.19 13.11
N TYR A 178 3.39 15.10 12.44
CA TYR A 178 3.91 13.77 12.72
C TYR A 178 5.06 13.37 11.78
N PHE A 179 5.41 14.24 10.81
CA PHE A 179 6.55 14.01 9.95
C PHE A 179 7.83 14.40 10.72
N LYS A 180 8.69 13.43 10.93
CA LYS A 180 10.06 13.68 11.39
C LYS A 180 10.92 13.91 10.15
N ASP A 181 11.67 15.01 10.14
CA ASP A 181 12.71 15.30 9.14
C ASP A 181 13.84 14.28 9.22
#